data_8378f5229b4e40c18bd159463632c757
#
_entry.id   8378f5229b4e40c18bd159463632c757
#
_cell.length_a   1.000
_cell.length_b   1.000
_cell.length_c   1.000
_cell.angle_alpha   90.00
_cell.angle_beta   90.00
_cell.angle_gamma   90.00
#
_symmetry.space_group_name_H-M   'P 1'
#
loop_
_entity.id
_entity.type
_entity.pdbx_description
1 polymer ?
#
loop_
_entity_poly.entity_id
_entity_poly.type
_entity_poly.pdbx_seq_one_letter_code
_entity_poly.pdbx_strand_id
1 'polypeptide(L)'
;MPEFGEREMKSRLFSTFALLFFLHLFIFAQRTNQVYWAYIDQYKGIAIEQMQKYRIPASITLAQGLLESAAGRSSLVTKANNHFGIKVSGNWTGPYVLKNDDAPNEKFRKYRSARESYEDHSRFLQGKRYQSLFRLKITDYRGWARGLKAAGYATSPTYAESLIRIIEMYDLYKFDNGSYRAERKTTPVIPVTNAKNAFFQTHTLYTHNKNYFIIVEVGDNMATISKETGVSLRKLYKYNDLPRDYAPTQGDLIYLKKKQKCASKQFKKNPIHIVEQNQSLFDISQLYGIRLKNLYKMNQFDPSHEIKPGDIIRIR
;
A
#
# COMPACT_ATOMS: atom_id res chain seq x y z
N MET A 1 -4.34 58.60 10.05
CA MET A 1 -4.63 57.32 10.76
C MET A 1 -5.11 56.26 9.75
N PRO A 2 -4.24 55.62 8.95
CA PRO A 2 -4.61 54.36 8.30
C PRO A 2 -3.58 53.24 8.48
N GLU A 3 -2.53 53.36 9.30
CA GLU A 3 -1.48 52.33 9.40
C GLU A 3 -1.77 51.18 10.37
N PHE A 4 -2.75 51.30 11.26
CA PHE A 4 -3.07 50.23 12.23
C PHE A 4 -3.81 49.05 11.63
N GLY A 5 -4.66 49.26 10.63
CA GLY A 5 -5.43 48.20 9.99
C GLY A 5 -4.62 47.26 9.08
N GLU A 6 -3.59 47.81 8.43
CA GLU A 6 -2.76 47.01 7.48
C GLU A 6 -1.80 46.05 8.19
N ARG A 7 -1.29 46.41 9.34
CA ARG A 7 -0.44 45.52 10.16
C ARG A 7 -1.22 44.35 10.77
N GLU A 8 -2.45 44.59 11.23
CA GLU A 8 -3.31 43.54 11.77
C GLU A 8 -3.78 42.57 10.67
N MET A 9 -4.09 43.08 9.48
CA MET A 9 -4.49 42.26 8.34
C MET A 9 -3.31 41.42 7.79
N LYS A 10 -2.09 41.96 7.71
CA LYS A 10 -0.87 41.24 7.36
C LYS A 10 -0.50 40.17 8.38
N SER A 11 -0.67 40.50 9.70
CA SER A 11 -0.45 39.53 10.79
C SER A 11 -1.47 38.37 10.73
N ARG A 12 -2.73 38.64 10.48
CA ARG A 12 -3.78 37.61 10.33
C ARG A 12 -3.59 36.78 9.07
N LEU A 13 -3.18 37.38 7.94
CA LEU A 13 -2.82 36.62 6.73
C LEU A 13 -1.57 35.75 6.95
N PHE A 14 -0.55 36.25 7.64
CA PHE A 14 0.65 35.49 7.95
C PHE A 14 0.35 34.34 8.92
N SER A 15 -0.51 34.56 9.91
CA SER A 15 -0.96 33.54 10.86
C SER A 15 -1.82 32.47 10.20
N THR A 16 -2.72 32.83 9.28
CA THR A 16 -3.51 31.86 8.50
C THR A 16 -2.67 31.11 7.47
N PHE A 17 -1.68 31.76 6.84
CA PHE A 17 -0.75 31.08 5.93
C PHE A 17 0.20 30.13 6.68
N ALA A 18 0.70 30.52 7.85
CA ALA A 18 1.51 29.68 8.72
C ALA A 18 0.69 28.49 9.24
N LEU A 19 -0.57 28.70 9.64
CA LEU A 19 -1.47 27.64 10.10
C LEU A 19 -1.80 26.66 8.96
N LEU A 20 -2.02 27.15 7.72
CA LEU A 20 -2.24 26.33 6.52
C LEU A 20 -0.96 25.58 6.14
N PHE A 21 0.22 26.20 6.27
CA PHE A 21 1.50 25.55 5.98
C PHE A 21 1.85 24.48 7.03
N PHE A 22 1.59 24.74 8.31
CA PHE A 22 1.70 23.74 9.37
C PHE A 22 0.65 22.64 9.23
N LEU A 23 -0.56 22.95 8.79
CA LEU A 23 -1.58 21.95 8.46
C LEU A 23 -1.10 21.04 7.33
N HIS A 24 -0.45 21.57 6.27
CA HIS A 24 0.13 20.78 5.18
C HIS A 24 1.29 19.89 5.65
N LEU A 25 2.13 20.33 6.58
CA LEU A 25 3.21 19.52 7.15
C LEU A 25 2.68 18.41 8.07
N PHE A 26 1.59 18.65 8.82
CA PHE A 26 0.94 17.64 9.67
C PHE A 26 0.12 16.61 8.86
N ILE A 27 -0.45 17.01 7.72
CA ILE A 27 -1.24 16.14 6.84
C ILE A 27 -0.39 15.08 6.17
N PHE A 28 0.91 15.32 5.97
CA PHE A 28 1.84 14.31 5.43
C PHE A 28 2.19 13.19 6.41
N ALA A 29 1.95 13.36 7.70
CA ALA A 29 2.40 12.41 8.73
C ALA A 29 1.45 11.23 9.01
N GLN A 30 0.27 11.15 8.39
CA GLN A 30 -0.74 10.13 8.77
C GLN A 30 -1.39 9.35 7.61
N ARG A 31 -0.83 9.38 6.41
CA ARG A 31 -1.32 8.54 5.32
C ARG A 31 -0.74 7.12 5.40
N THR A 32 -1.06 6.39 6.44
CA THR A 32 -0.86 4.95 6.47
C THR A 32 -1.88 4.30 5.55
N ASN A 33 -1.54 4.14 4.27
CA ASN A 33 -2.37 3.42 3.33
C ASN A 33 -2.46 1.95 3.77
N GLN A 34 -3.65 1.49 4.10
CA GLN A 34 -3.90 0.12 4.57
C GLN A 34 -3.41 -0.93 3.56
N VAL A 35 -3.53 -0.63 2.28
CA VAL A 35 -3.06 -1.50 1.19
C VAL A 35 -1.54 -1.64 1.23
N TYR A 36 -0.83 -0.57 1.58
CA TYR A 36 0.62 -0.60 1.74
C TYR A 36 1.03 -1.47 2.93
N TRP A 37 0.33 -1.37 4.05
CA TRP A 37 0.57 -2.24 5.20
C TRP A 37 0.34 -3.71 4.87
N ALA A 38 -0.73 -4.02 4.12
CA ALA A 38 -1.01 -5.37 3.68
C ALA A 38 0.10 -5.92 2.78
N TYR A 39 0.55 -5.11 1.80
CA TYR A 39 1.70 -5.46 0.96
C TYR A 39 2.97 -5.72 1.77
N ILE A 40 3.30 -4.82 2.69
CA ILE A 40 4.45 -4.96 3.58
C ILE A 40 4.36 -6.26 4.37
N ASP A 41 3.22 -6.52 4.99
CA ASP A 41 3.02 -7.71 5.83
C ASP A 41 3.15 -9.01 5.03
N GLN A 42 2.62 -9.02 3.81
CA GLN A 42 2.69 -10.15 2.88
C GLN A 42 4.11 -10.43 2.39
N TYR A 43 4.91 -9.38 2.10
CA TYR A 43 6.19 -9.56 1.42
C TYR A 43 7.43 -9.30 2.30
N LYS A 44 7.29 -8.80 3.54
CA LYS A 44 8.43 -8.55 4.44
C LYS A 44 9.33 -9.76 4.64
N GLY A 45 8.74 -10.96 4.76
CA GLY A 45 9.51 -12.20 4.92
C GLY A 45 10.41 -12.48 3.73
N ILE A 46 9.89 -12.31 2.50
CA ILE A 46 10.66 -12.49 1.28
C ILE A 46 11.76 -11.41 1.19
N ALA A 47 11.43 -10.15 1.49
CA ALA A 47 12.42 -9.07 1.44
C ALA A 47 13.58 -9.29 2.43
N ILE A 48 13.29 -9.78 3.64
CA ILE A 48 14.32 -10.14 4.64
C ILE A 48 15.19 -11.31 4.15
N GLU A 49 14.59 -12.34 3.54
CA GLU A 49 15.38 -13.43 2.92
C GLU A 49 16.32 -12.91 1.83
N GLN A 50 15.80 -12.03 0.95
CA GLN A 50 16.63 -11.42 -0.11
C GLN A 50 17.76 -10.57 0.49
N MET A 51 17.50 -9.82 1.57
CA MET A 51 18.54 -9.09 2.30
C MET A 51 19.63 -10.02 2.83
N GLN A 52 19.25 -11.13 3.45
CA GLN A 52 20.21 -12.10 3.99
C GLN A 52 21.07 -12.74 2.88
N LYS A 53 20.44 -13.06 1.73
CA LYS A 53 21.08 -13.74 0.61
C LYS A 53 21.93 -12.81 -0.26
N TYR A 54 21.44 -11.60 -0.54
CA TYR A 54 22.00 -10.69 -1.55
C TYR A 54 22.51 -9.37 -0.96
N ARG A 55 22.41 -9.16 0.36
CA ARG A 55 22.88 -7.95 1.06
C ARG A 55 22.27 -6.65 0.53
N ILE A 56 21.03 -6.69 0.10
CA ILE A 56 20.22 -5.53 -0.26
C ILE A 56 19.30 -5.23 0.93
N PRO A 57 19.20 -3.98 1.45
CA PRO A 57 18.31 -3.69 2.57
C PRO A 57 16.87 -4.15 2.29
N ALA A 58 16.26 -4.83 3.26
CA ALA A 58 14.86 -5.27 3.14
C ALA A 58 13.91 -4.08 2.97
N SER A 59 14.24 -2.95 3.64
CA SER A 59 13.51 -1.69 3.51
C SER A 59 13.51 -1.15 2.07
N ILE A 60 14.66 -1.21 1.40
CA ILE A 60 14.80 -0.81 -0.01
C ILE A 60 13.97 -1.72 -0.91
N THR A 61 14.10 -3.03 -0.76
CA THR A 61 13.34 -4.01 -1.57
C THR A 61 11.84 -3.82 -1.40
N LEU A 62 11.35 -3.63 -0.16
CA LEU A 62 9.94 -3.36 0.11
C LEU A 62 9.47 -2.03 -0.46
N ALA A 63 10.24 -0.96 -0.30
CA ALA A 63 9.88 0.36 -0.80
C ALA A 63 9.80 0.38 -2.34
N GLN A 64 10.75 -0.27 -3.02
CA GLN A 64 10.71 -0.45 -4.47
C GLN A 64 9.48 -1.27 -4.88
N GLY A 65 9.23 -2.42 -4.23
CA GLY A 65 8.05 -3.23 -4.50
C GLY A 65 6.74 -2.45 -4.33
N LEU A 66 6.60 -1.64 -3.28
CA LEU A 66 5.44 -0.77 -3.07
C LEU A 66 5.28 0.25 -4.19
N LEU A 67 6.37 0.94 -4.56
CA LEU A 67 6.36 2.02 -5.55
C LEU A 67 6.08 1.49 -6.95
N GLU A 68 6.82 0.47 -7.40
CA GLU A 68 6.79 -0.06 -8.77
C GLU A 68 5.51 -0.87 -9.07
N SER A 69 4.91 -1.46 -8.03
CA SER A 69 3.75 -2.34 -8.18
C SER A 69 2.41 -1.69 -7.83
N ALA A 70 2.41 -0.41 -7.45
CA ALA A 70 1.24 0.23 -6.86
C ALA A 70 0.70 -0.59 -5.66
N ALA A 71 1.62 -1.00 -4.77
CA ALA A 71 1.35 -1.89 -3.64
C ALA A 71 0.69 -3.23 -4.06
N GLY A 72 1.20 -3.84 -5.13
CA GLY A 72 0.75 -5.14 -5.64
C GLY A 72 -0.45 -5.09 -6.59
N ARG A 73 -0.99 -3.91 -6.91
CA ARG A 73 -2.20 -3.74 -7.72
C ARG A 73 -1.95 -3.43 -9.19
N SER A 74 -0.70 -3.28 -9.61
CA SER A 74 -0.39 -2.98 -11.00
C SER A 74 -0.73 -4.15 -11.94
N SER A 75 -1.02 -3.83 -13.21
CA SER A 75 -1.26 -4.84 -14.24
C SER A 75 -0.08 -5.80 -14.45
N LEU A 76 1.15 -5.38 -14.14
CA LEU A 76 2.33 -6.23 -14.20
C LEU A 76 2.34 -7.27 -13.08
N VAL A 77 1.87 -6.92 -11.89
CA VAL A 77 1.72 -7.91 -10.80
C VAL A 77 0.61 -8.89 -11.14
N THR A 78 -0.57 -8.39 -11.51
CA THR A 78 -1.75 -9.24 -11.75
C THR A 78 -1.57 -10.22 -12.90
N LYS A 79 -0.90 -9.82 -13.98
CA LYS A 79 -0.72 -10.64 -15.19
C LYS A 79 0.59 -11.43 -15.22
N ALA A 80 1.60 -10.95 -14.46
CA ALA A 80 2.96 -11.44 -14.61
C ALA A 80 3.72 -11.66 -13.30
N ASN A 81 3.13 -11.44 -12.13
CA ASN A 81 3.82 -11.44 -10.82
C ASN A 81 5.09 -10.55 -10.82
N ASN A 82 5.14 -9.50 -11.66
CA ASN A 82 6.31 -8.64 -11.79
C ASN A 82 6.15 -7.42 -10.90
N HIS A 83 6.72 -7.51 -9.70
CA HIS A 83 6.59 -6.50 -8.65
C HIS A 83 7.53 -5.29 -8.83
N PHE A 84 8.51 -5.38 -9.71
CA PHE A 84 9.56 -4.38 -9.86
C PHE A 84 9.65 -3.79 -11.27
N GLY A 85 8.70 -4.11 -12.15
CA GLY A 85 8.69 -3.60 -13.51
C GLY A 85 9.90 -4.02 -14.34
N ILE A 86 10.49 -5.20 -14.09
CA ILE A 86 11.71 -5.62 -14.80
C ILE A 86 11.37 -5.97 -16.24
N LYS A 87 11.99 -5.23 -17.17
CA LYS A 87 11.87 -5.44 -18.63
C LYS A 87 12.74 -6.62 -19.05
N VAL A 88 12.36 -7.25 -20.16
CA VAL A 88 13.19 -8.29 -20.80
C VAL A 88 14.48 -7.66 -21.32
N SER A 89 15.61 -8.13 -20.86
CA SER A 89 16.94 -7.69 -21.29
C SER A 89 17.97 -8.78 -21.08
N GLY A 90 19.13 -8.67 -21.74
CA GLY A 90 20.19 -9.64 -21.65
C GLY A 90 19.75 -11.05 -22.10
N ASN A 91 20.14 -12.07 -21.35
CA ASN A 91 19.90 -13.48 -21.67
C ASN A 91 18.59 -14.01 -21.09
N TRP A 92 17.54 -13.18 -20.95
CA TRP A 92 16.25 -13.65 -20.47
C TRP A 92 15.58 -14.58 -21.49
N THR A 93 15.39 -15.83 -21.14
CA THR A 93 14.72 -16.87 -21.96
C THR A 93 13.33 -17.23 -21.41
N GLY A 94 12.94 -16.64 -20.28
CA GLY A 94 11.65 -16.91 -19.63
C GLY A 94 10.46 -16.23 -20.32
N PRO A 95 9.24 -16.53 -19.88
CA PRO A 95 8.03 -15.91 -20.41
C PRO A 95 7.98 -14.40 -20.14
N TYR A 96 7.20 -13.68 -20.96
CA TYR A 96 7.00 -12.24 -20.82
C TYR A 96 5.56 -11.84 -21.12
N VAL A 97 5.21 -10.61 -20.74
CA VAL A 97 3.98 -9.91 -21.13
C VAL A 97 4.31 -8.63 -21.85
N LEU A 98 3.42 -8.18 -22.73
CA LEU A 98 3.53 -6.89 -23.39
C LEU A 98 2.77 -5.83 -22.59
N LYS A 99 3.37 -4.64 -22.43
CA LYS A 99 2.74 -3.47 -21.81
C LYS A 99 3.31 -2.21 -22.46
N ASN A 100 2.46 -1.23 -22.67
CA ASN A 100 2.90 0.11 -23.05
C ASN A 100 3.47 0.82 -21.80
N ASP A 101 4.68 1.33 -21.92
CA ASP A 101 5.41 2.05 -20.87
C ASP A 101 6.12 3.25 -21.53
N ASP A 102 7.45 3.32 -21.55
CA ASP A 102 8.21 4.35 -22.27
C ASP A 102 8.00 4.25 -23.80
N ALA A 103 7.75 3.02 -24.29
CA ALA A 103 7.42 2.74 -25.68
C ALA A 103 6.22 1.76 -25.77
N PRO A 104 5.55 1.70 -26.94
CA PRO A 104 4.50 0.69 -27.18
C PRO A 104 5.05 -0.73 -27.14
N ASN A 105 4.26 -1.66 -26.60
CA ASN A 105 4.52 -3.12 -26.61
C ASN A 105 5.88 -3.53 -26.03
N GLU A 106 6.35 -2.87 -25.00
CA GLU A 106 7.55 -3.28 -24.28
C GLU A 106 7.36 -4.62 -23.59
N LYS A 107 8.42 -5.44 -23.60
CA LYS A 107 8.42 -6.79 -22.99
C LYS A 107 8.83 -6.72 -21.53
N PHE A 108 7.96 -7.19 -20.65
CA PHE A 108 8.21 -7.30 -19.21
C PHE A 108 8.28 -8.76 -18.80
N ARG A 109 9.26 -9.11 -17.97
CA ARG A 109 9.43 -10.49 -17.48
C ARG A 109 8.18 -10.97 -16.76
N LYS A 110 7.82 -12.23 -16.97
CA LYS A 110 6.71 -12.89 -16.28
C LYS A 110 7.26 -13.98 -15.36
N TYR A 111 6.80 -13.98 -14.12
CA TYR A 111 7.22 -14.92 -13.08
C TYR A 111 6.06 -15.82 -12.66
N ARG A 112 6.39 -16.99 -12.12
CA ARG A 112 5.39 -17.92 -11.57
C ARG A 112 4.88 -17.48 -10.20
N SER A 113 5.66 -16.66 -9.49
CA SER A 113 5.33 -16.17 -8.14
C SER A 113 6.01 -14.85 -7.83
N ALA A 114 5.51 -14.14 -6.82
CA ALA A 114 6.16 -12.96 -6.26
C ALA A 114 7.60 -13.27 -5.78
N ARG A 115 7.83 -14.45 -5.21
CA ARG A 115 9.16 -14.88 -4.76
C ARG A 115 10.18 -14.88 -5.90
N GLU A 116 9.80 -15.38 -7.08
CA GLU A 116 10.68 -15.33 -8.26
C GLU A 116 10.97 -13.90 -8.72
N SER A 117 9.97 -13.02 -8.66
CA SER A 117 10.15 -11.60 -8.98
C SER A 117 11.14 -10.93 -8.01
N TYR A 118 11.03 -11.18 -6.72
CA TYR A 118 11.94 -10.65 -5.69
C TYR A 118 13.37 -11.21 -5.85
N GLU A 119 13.50 -12.49 -6.16
CA GLU A 119 14.78 -13.13 -6.42
C GLU A 119 15.47 -12.54 -7.65
N ASP A 120 14.73 -12.39 -8.75
CA ASP A 120 15.25 -11.82 -9.99
C ASP A 120 15.61 -10.34 -9.84
N HIS A 121 14.81 -9.56 -9.10
CA HIS A 121 15.13 -8.19 -8.73
C HIS A 121 16.45 -8.12 -7.94
N SER A 122 16.64 -9.01 -6.98
CA SER A 122 17.87 -9.04 -6.19
C SER A 122 19.08 -9.36 -7.06
N ARG A 123 18.95 -10.30 -8.01
CA ARG A 123 20.00 -10.62 -8.99
C ARG A 123 20.26 -9.44 -9.95
N PHE A 124 19.23 -8.75 -10.38
CA PHE A 124 19.35 -7.56 -11.22
C PHE A 124 20.19 -6.48 -10.54
N LEU A 125 20.01 -6.27 -9.22
CA LEU A 125 20.81 -5.32 -8.45
C LEU A 125 22.26 -5.78 -8.20
N GLN A 126 22.62 -7.04 -8.48
CA GLN A 126 24.03 -7.48 -8.48
C GLN A 126 24.80 -7.00 -9.74
N GLY A 127 24.14 -6.34 -10.69
CA GLY A 127 24.78 -5.82 -11.90
C GLY A 127 25.85 -4.78 -11.62
N LYS A 128 26.86 -4.68 -12.51
CA LYS A 128 28.06 -3.82 -12.35
C LYS A 128 27.74 -2.38 -11.92
N ARG A 129 26.69 -1.77 -12.48
CA ARG A 129 26.31 -0.38 -12.21
C ARG A 129 25.85 -0.13 -10.76
N TYR A 130 25.48 -1.18 -10.03
CA TYR A 130 25.01 -1.10 -8.64
C TYR A 130 26.08 -1.53 -7.62
N GLN A 131 27.24 -1.99 -8.06
CA GLN A 131 28.27 -2.56 -7.17
C GLN A 131 28.76 -1.60 -6.07
N SER A 132 28.77 -0.29 -6.34
CA SER A 132 29.13 0.72 -5.34
C SER A 132 28.20 0.72 -4.13
N LEU A 133 26.93 0.32 -4.29
CA LEU A 133 25.93 0.29 -3.22
C LEU A 133 26.27 -0.72 -2.13
N PHE A 134 26.94 -1.82 -2.50
CA PHE A 134 27.32 -2.88 -1.56
C PHE A 134 28.46 -2.50 -0.61
N ARG A 135 29.05 -1.31 -0.77
CA ARG A 135 29.98 -0.71 0.20
C ARG A 135 29.25 0.03 1.32
N LEU A 136 27.96 0.34 1.14
CA LEU A 136 27.14 0.99 2.15
C LEU A 136 26.78 0.00 3.26
N LYS A 137 26.50 0.54 4.45
CA LYS A 137 25.91 -0.27 5.52
C LYS A 137 24.53 -0.75 5.10
N ILE A 138 24.16 -1.95 5.52
CA ILE A 138 22.84 -2.52 5.23
C ILE A 138 21.70 -1.66 5.79
N THR A 139 21.97 -0.90 6.85
CA THR A 139 21.01 0.01 7.49
C THR A 139 21.03 1.42 6.91
N ASP A 140 21.90 1.71 5.93
CA ASP A 140 21.94 3.01 5.26
C ASP A 140 21.01 3.06 4.06
N TYR A 141 19.71 2.91 4.33
CA TYR A 141 18.69 2.96 3.29
C TYR A 141 18.67 4.28 2.52
N ARG A 142 19.10 5.40 3.13
CA ARG A 142 19.17 6.71 2.46
C ARG A 142 20.30 6.73 1.42
N GLY A 143 21.47 6.22 1.78
CA GLY A 143 22.58 6.03 0.84
C GLY A 143 22.20 5.09 -0.29
N TRP A 144 21.54 3.98 0.00
CA TRP A 144 21.02 3.04 -0.98
C TRP A 144 20.02 3.69 -1.95
N ALA A 145 19.01 4.42 -1.44
CA ALA A 145 18.01 5.08 -2.29
C ALA A 145 18.65 6.09 -3.26
N ARG A 146 19.56 6.94 -2.75
CA ARG A 146 20.30 7.92 -3.58
C ARG A 146 21.21 7.24 -4.59
N GLY A 147 21.89 6.19 -4.16
CA GLY A 147 22.78 5.41 -5.02
C GLY A 147 22.04 4.67 -6.13
N LEU A 148 20.86 4.12 -5.87
CA LEU A 148 19.97 3.54 -6.90
C LEU A 148 19.59 4.58 -7.96
N LYS A 149 19.21 5.78 -7.53
CA LYS A 149 18.91 6.88 -8.45
C LYS A 149 20.15 7.28 -9.26
N ALA A 150 21.29 7.45 -8.63
CA ALA A 150 22.56 7.80 -9.29
C ALA A 150 22.99 6.72 -10.28
N ALA A 151 22.77 5.43 -9.98
CA ALA A 151 23.04 4.31 -10.86
C ALA A 151 22.00 4.16 -12.00
N GLY A 152 21.00 5.05 -12.09
CA GLY A 152 20.01 5.04 -13.17
C GLY A 152 18.97 3.92 -13.05
N TYR A 153 18.57 3.53 -11.83
CA TYR A 153 17.49 2.57 -11.65
C TYR A 153 16.15 3.11 -12.18
N ALA A 154 15.88 4.39 -11.96
CA ALA A 154 14.70 5.07 -12.47
C ALA A 154 15.04 6.45 -13.02
N THR A 155 14.25 6.93 -14.00
CA THR A 155 14.40 8.24 -14.63
C THR A 155 13.89 9.38 -13.75
N SER A 156 12.84 9.14 -12.94
CA SER A 156 12.23 10.17 -12.09
C SER A 156 13.25 10.90 -11.21
N PRO A 157 13.29 12.23 -11.21
CA PRO A 157 14.22 13.01 -10.39
C PRO A 157 13.98 12.84 -8.89
N THR A 158 12.75 12.50 -8.47
CA THR A 158 12.34 12.36 -7.06
C THR A 158 12.36 10.92 -6.57
N TYR A 159 12.93 9.98 -7.34
CA TYR A 159 12.89 8.55 -7.03
C TYR A 159 13.48 8.22 -5.65
N ALA A 160 14.67 8.76 -5.34
CA ALA A 160 15.33 8.52 -4.06
C ALA A 160 14.50 9.01 -2.88
N GLU A 161 13.95 10.22 -2.99
CA GLU A 161 13.09 10.83 -1.97
C GLU A 161 11.80 10.05 -1.78
N SER A 162 11.23 9.51 -2.86
CA SER A 162 10.04 8.67 -2.80
C SER A 162 10.31 7.38 -2.03
N LEU A 163 11.43 6.70 -2.29
CA LEU A 163 11.84 5.52 -1.52
C LEU A 163 12.07 5.85 -0.04
N ILE A 164 12.83 6.91 0.25
CA ILE A 164 13.12 7.34 1.63
C ILE A 164 11.82 7.64 2.37
N ARG A 165 10.91 8.37 1.74
CA ARG A 165 9.60 8.69 2.33
C ARG A 165 8.78 7.44 2.65
N ILE A 166 8.72 6.48 1.74
CA ILE A 166 8.01 5.20 1.97
C ILE A 166 8.66 4.46 3.13
N ILE A 167 9.98 4.36 3.16
CA ILE A 167 10.71 3.66 4.23
C ILE A 167 10.43 4.30 5.59
N GLU A 168 10.44 5.61 5.68
CA GLU A 168 10.20 6.35 6.92
C GLU A 168 8.72 6.32 7.34
N MET A 169 7.80 6.46 6.38
CA MET A 169 6.36 6.45 6.64
C MET A 169 5.87 5.12 7.22
N TYR A 170 6.46 4.01 6.78
CA TYR A 170 6.07 2.66 7.20
C TYR A 170 7.09 1.99 8.12
N ASP A 171 8.08 2.74 8.61
CA ASP A 171 9.16 2.25 9.49
C ASP A 171 9.90 1.03 8.92
N LEU A 172 10.04 0.92 7.59
CA LEU A 172 10.61 -0.27 6.94
C LEU A 172 12.06 -0.52 7.33
N TYR A 173 12.80 0.52 7.72
CA TYR A 173 14.19 0.40 8.21
C TYR A 173 14.34 -0.57 9.40
N LYS A 174 13.26 -0.87 10.11
CA LYS A 174 13.24 -1.87 11.19
C LYS A 174 13.57 -3.27 10.70
N PHE A 175 13.30 -3.56 9.43
CA PHE A 175 13.58 -4.87 8.83
C PHE A 175 15.04 -5.06 8.43
N ASP A 176 15.84 -3.97 8.37
CA ASP A 176 17.25 -4.02 8.00
C ASP A 176 18.15 -4.43 9.18
N ASN A 177 17.67 -4.33 10.40
CA ASN A 177 18.37 -4.81 11.58
C ASN A 177 18.19 -6.33 11.67
N GLY A 178 19.26 -7.10 11.59
CA GLY A 178 19.26 -8.58 11.63
C GLY A 178 18.60 -9.21 12.87
N SER A 179 18.17 -8.41 13.83
CA SER A 179 17.36 -8.78 14.99
C SER A 179 15.87 -8.94 14.71
N TYR A 180 15.36 -8.52 13.54
CA TYR A 180 14.03 -8.91 13.12
C TYR A 180 14.09 -10.40 12.73
N ARG A 181 14.20 -11.23 13.77
CA ARG A 181 13.76 -12.61 13.69
C ARG A 181 12.31 -12.46 13.23
N ALA A 182 12.00 -13.01 12.05
CA ALA A 182 10.61 -13.28 11.72
C ALA A 182 10.09 -14.03 12.95
N GLU A 183 9.54 -13.28 13.91
CA GLU A 183 8.60 -13.91 14.79
C GLU A 183 7.69 -14.57 13.76
N ARG A 184 7.71 -15.91 13.71
CA ARG A 184 6.49 -16.61 13.43
C ARG A 184 5.50 -16.06 14.46
N LYS A 185 5.04 -14.84 14.22
CA LYS A 185 3.67 -14.51 14.54
C LYS A 185 2.94 -15.47 13.58
N THR A 186 2.78 -16.67 14.06
CA THR A 186 1.40 -17.04 14.30
C THR A 186 0.75 -15.75 14.74
N THR A 187 0.31 -14.93 13.74
CA THR A 187 -0.78 -13.98 13.94
C THR A 187 -1.62 -14.75 14.90
N PRO A 188 -1.90 -14.28 16.16
CA PRO A 188 -2.73 -15.09 16.96
C PRO A 188 -3.89 -15.36 16.04
N VAL A 189 -3.90 -16.57 15.44
CA VAL A 189 -5.10 -17.22 15.05
C VAL A 189 -5.77 -17.23 16.38
N ILE A 190 -6.52 -16.12 16.65
CA ILE A 190 -7.55 -16.20 17.66
C ILE A 190 -8.39 -17.29 17.04
N PRO A 191 -8.30 -18.51 17.55
CA PRO A 191 -9.19 -19.54 17.09
C PRO A 191 -10.54 -18.86 17.30
N VAL A 192 -11.28 -18.64 16.23
CA VAL A 192 -12.69 -18.37 16.33
C VAL A 192 -13.23 -19.70 16.84
N THR A 193 -13.16 -19.85 18.17
CA THR A 193 -13.52 -21.06 18.91
C THR A 193 -15.02 -21.35 18.83
N ASN A 194 -15.64 -21.06 17.70
CA ASN A 194 -17.00 -21.49 17.36
C ASN A 194 -17.23 -21.53 15.83
N ALA A 195 -16.19 -21.52 15.00
CA ALA A 195 -16.32 -21.93 13.60
C ALA A 195 -15.76 -23.35 13.53
N LYS A 196 -16.65 -24.34 13.56
CA LYS A 196 -16.33 -25.71 13.20
C LYS A 196 -15.57 -25.69 11.86
N ASN A 197 -14.26 -25.98 11.89
CA ASN A 197 -13.41 -26.31 10.76
C ASN A 197 -13.38 -25.29 9.59
N ALA A 198 -12.94 -24.06 9.82
CA ALA A 198 -12.55 -23.18 8.71
C ALA A 198 -11.02 -23.02 8.73
N PHE A 199 -10.33 -23.92 8.05
CA PHE A 199 -8.96 -23.70 7.61
C PHE A 199 -9.01 -22.63 6.51
N PHE A 200 -8.54 -21.41 6.78
CA PHE A 200 -8.15 -20.47 5.71
C PHE A 200 -6.94 -21.08 5.00
N GLN A 201 -7.17 -21.66 3.84
CA GLN A 201 -6.13 -22.41 3.12
C GLN A 201 -5.27 -21.50 2.21
N THR A 202 -5.75 -20.32 1.86
CA THR A 202 -5.13 -19.46 0.85
C THR A 202 -4.91 -18.02 1.30
N HIS A 203 -5.84 -17.39 2.03
CA HIS A 203 -5.74 -16.00 2.39
C HIS A 203 -5.17 -15.71 3.78
N THR A 204 -4.31 -14.68 3.86
CA THR A 204 -3.93 -14.09 5.15
C THR A 204 -5.08 -13.27 5.71
N LEU A 205 -5.44 -13.52 6.98
CA LEU A 205 -6.46 -12.76 7.70
C LEU A 205 -5.87 -11.51 8.33
N TYR A 206 -6.35 -10.36 7.94
CA TYR A 206 -5.95 -9.06 8.47
C TYR A 206 -6.97 -8.51 9.45
N THR A 207 -6.51 -7.63 10.34
CA THR A 207 -7.40 -6.94 11.30
C THR A 207 -7.33 -5.44 11.11
N HIS A 208 -8.48 -4.79 11.03
CA HIS A 208 -8.58 -3.34 10.98
C HIS A 208 -9.90 -2.85 11.56
N ASN A 209 -9.87 -1.74 12.30
CA ASN A 209 -11.06 -1.08 12.85
C ASN A 209 -12.03 -2.05 13.55
N LYS A 210 -11.51 -2.96 14.38
CA LYS A 210 -12.25 -4.03 15.07
C LYS A 210 -12.96 -5.00 14.12
N ASN A 211 -12.48 -5.14 12.91
CA ASN A 211 -13.00 -6.04 11.89
C ASN A 211 -11.87 -6.92 11.34
N TYR A 212 -12.25 -7.95 10.59
CA TYR A 212 -11.35 -8.81 9.84
C TYR A 212 -11.59 -8.61 8.36
N PHE A 213 -10.52 -8.68 7.57
CA PHE A 213 -10.61 -8.64 6.11
C PHE A 213 -9.53 -9.52 5.49
N ILE A 214 -9.75 -9.89 4.24
CA ILE A 214 -8.76 -10.51 3.36
C ILE A 214 -8.48 -9.56 2.19
N ILE A 215 -7.38 -9.81 1.50
CA ILE A 215 -7.04 -9.14 0.25
C ILE A 215 -7.29 -10.14 -0.88
N VAL A 216 -8.02 -9.71 -1.88
CA VAL A 216 -8.32 -10.53 -3.07
C VAL A 216 -7.04 -10.88 -3.81
N GLU A 217 -6.82 -12.15 -4.10
CA GLU A 217 -5.70 -12.67 -4.87
C GLU A 217 -6.09 -13.01 -6.31
N VAL A 218 -5.09 -13.34 -7.14
CA VAL A 218 -5.36 -13.74 -8.54
C VAL A 218 -6.17 -15.03 -8.58
N GLY A 219 -7.28 -15.01 -9.31
CA GLY A 219 -8.16 -16.18 -9.45
C GLY A 219 -9.33 -16.20 -8.45
N ASP A 220 -9.37 -15.26 -7.51
CA ASP A 220 -10.48 -15.15 -6.59
C ASP A 220 -11.77 -14.67 -7.25
N ASN A 221 -12.84 -15.12 -6.67
CA ASN A 221 -14.18 -14.58 -6.86
C ASN A 221 -14.96 -14.64 -5.54
N MET A 222 -16.06 -13.93 -5.46
CA MET A 222 -16.85 -13.86 -4.21
C MET A 222 -17.34 -15.24 -3.74
N ALA A 223 -17.54 -16.21 -4.63
CA ALA A 223 -17.95 -17.57 -4.26
C ALA A 223 -16.81 -18.37 -3.63
N THR A 224 -15.58 -18.30 -4.17
CA THR A 224 -14.40 -18.93 -3.58
C THR A 224 -14.10 -18.34 -2.20
N ILE A 225 -14.14 -17.01 -2.08
CA ILE A 225 -13.98 -16.29 -0.80
C ILE A 225 -15.06 -16.70 0.21
N SER A 226 -16.32 -16.82 -0.23
CA SER A 226 -17.42 -17.26 0.62
C SER A 226 -17.22 -18.68 1.14
N LYS A 227 -16.77 -19.59 0.29
CA LYS A 227 -16.50 -20.99 0.65
C LYS A 227 -15.35 -21.10 1.65
N GLU A 228 -14.25 -20.40 1.41
CA GLU A 228 -13.07 -20.40 2.28
C GLU A 228 -13.37 -19.77 3.64
N THR A 229 -14.00 -18.60 3.65
CA THR A 229 -14.21 -17.84 4.89
C THR A 229 -15.42 -18.30 5.70
N GLY A 230 -16.30 -19.13 5.14
CA GLY A 230 -17.57 -19.52 5.76
C GLY A 230 -18.58 -18.37 5.87
N VAL A 231 -18.27 -17.21 5.28
CA VAL A 231 -19.19 -16.06 5.26
C VAL A 231 -20.04 -16.13 4.00
N SER A 232 -21.36 -16.24 4.15
CA SER A 232 -22.25 -16.35 2.99
C SER A 232 -22.11 -15.18 2.03
N LEU A 233 -22.26 -15.41 0.71
CA LEU A 233 -22.20 -14.40 -0.35
C LEU A 233 -23.03 -13.15 -0.02
N ARG A 234 -24.28 -13.35 0.42
CA ARG A 234 -25.17 -12.25 0.83
C ARG A 234 -24.57 -11.37 1.91
N LYS A 235 -23.85 -11.98 2.89
CA LYS A 235 -23.19 -11.23 3.96
C LYS A 235 -21.94 -10.53 3.43
N LEU A 236 -21.12 -11.18 2.59
CA LEU A 236 -19.95 -10.56 1.99
C LEU A 236 -20.30 -9.30 1.23
N TYR A 237 -21.27 -9.35 0.30
CA TYR A 237 -21.75 -8.17 -0.40
C TYR A 237 -22.25 -7.08 0.56
N LYS A 238 -23.10 -7.46 1.54
CA LYS A 238 -23.66 -6.53 2.52
C LYS A 238 -22.62 -5.88 3.44
N TYR A 239 -21.59 -6.64 3.85
CA TYR A 239 -20.55 -6.13 4.77
C TYR A 239 -19.61 -5.16 4.10
N ASN A 240 -19.46 -5.30 2.78
CA ASN A 240 -18.56 -4.49 1.97
C ASN A 240 -19.26 -3.35 1.21
N ASP A 241 -20.58 -3.21 1.37
CA ASP A 241 -21.38 -2.22 0.61
C ASP A 241 -21.29 -2.44 -0.92
N LEU A 242 -21.19 -3.71 -1.37
CA LEU A 242 -21.01 -4.11 -2.77
C LEU A 242 -22.32 -4.52 -3.42
N PRO A 243 -22.52 -4.26 -4.72
CA PRO A 243 -23.61 -4.82 -5.48
C PRO A 243 -23.45 -6.35 -5.64
N ARG A 244 -24.57 -7.05 -5.95
CA ARG A 244 -24.58 -8.53 -5.99
C ARG A 244 -23.80 -9.14 -7.17
N ASP A 245 -23.58 -8.34 -8.19
CA ASP A 245 -22.86 -8.69 -9.42
C ASP A 245 -21.38 -8.21 -9.37
N TYR A 246 -20.93 -7.70 -8.25
CA TYR A 246 -19.55 -7.25 -8.09
C TYR A 246 -18.58 -8.39 -8.31
N ALA A 247 -17.67 -8.22 -9.26
CA ALA A 247 -16.53 -9.09 -9.50
C ALA A 247 -15.27 -8.50 -8.81
N PRO A 248 -14.74 -9.15 -7.76
CA PRO A 248 -13.58 -8.63 -7.06
C PRO A 248 -12.34 -8.67 -7.97
N THR A 249 -11.48 -7.67 -7.80
CA THR A 249 -10.20 -7.58 -8.47
C THR A 249 -9.06 -7.76 -7.48
N GLN A 250 -7.92 -8.24 -7.95
CA GLN A 250 -6.74 -8.42 -7.09
C GLN A 250 -6.40 -7.13 -6.34
N GLY A 251 -6.20 -7.24 -5.03
CA GLY A 251 -5.90 -6.12 -4.13
C GLY A 251 -7.13 -5.51 -3.46
N ASP A 252 -8.35 -5.91 -3.82
CA ASP A 252 -9.55 -5.47 -3.13
C ASP A 252 -9.57 -5.96 -1.68
N LEU A 253 -10.09 -5.12 -0.79
CA LEU A 253 -10.28 -5.48 0.61
C LEU A 253 -11.68 -6.05 0.80
N ILE A 254 -11.79 -7.30 1.23
CA ILE A 254 -13.08 -7.93 1.53
C ILE A 254 -13.22 -8.15 3.03
N TYR A 255 -14.04 -7.33 3.65
CA TYR A 255 -14.36 -7.43 5.08
C TYR A 255 -15.28 -8.62 5.37
N LEU A 256 -14.91 -9.42 6.37
CA LEU A 256 -15.61 -10.65 6.77
C LEU A 256 -16.68 -10.40 7.84
N LYS A 257 -16.72 -9.20 8.41
CA LYS A 257 -17.76 -8.72 9.31
C LYS A 257 -18.21 -7.33 8.88
N LYS A 258 -19.36 -6.90 9.42
CA LYS A 258 -19.93 -5.59 9.12
C LYS A 258 -18.96 -4.47 9.51
N LYS A 259 -18.66 -3.57 8.57
CA LYS A 259 -17.80 -2.41 8.81
C LYS A 259 -18.36 -1.51 9.92
N GLN A 260 -17.51 -0.69 10.53
CA GLN A 260 -17.86 0.18 11.67
C GLN A 260 -18.63 1.43 11.22
N LYS A 261 -19.11 2.20 12.19
CA LYS A 261 -19.79 3.48 11.92
C LYS A 261 -18.82 4.62 11.61
N CYS A 262 -17.60 4.54 12.10
CA CYS A 262 -16.52 5.52 11.90
C CYS A 262 -15.15 4.83 11.94
N ALA A 263 -14.08 5.52 11.56
CA ALA A 263 -12.70 5.04 11.63
C ALA A 263 -12.28 4.66 13.07
N SER A 264 -11.19 3.94 13.22
CA SER A 264 -10.68 3.48 14.51
C SER A 264 -10.28 4.65 15.44
N LYS A 265 -10.15 4.37 16.75
CA LYS A 265 -9.83 5.40 17.75
C LYS A 265 -8.50 6.11 17.51
N GLN A 266 -7.55 5.50 16.79
CA GLN A 266 -6.28 6.13 16.44
C GLN A 266 -6.46 7.42 15.63
N PHE A 267 -7.55 7.55 14.86
CA PHE A 267 -7.90 8.73 14.08
C PHE A 267 -8.65 9.81 14.91
N LYS A 268 -8.75 9.68 16.25
CA LYS A 268 -9.46 10.65 17.09
C LYS A 268 -8.85 12.05 17.04
N LYS A 269 -7.52 12.14 16.94
CA LYS A 269 -6.80 13.42 16.88
C LYS A 269 -6.85 14.08 15.50
N ASN A 270 -6.94 13.26 14.44
CA ASN A 270 -7.09 13.71 13.05
C ASN A 270 -8.21 12.93 12.36
N PRO A 271 -9.46 13.36 12.51
CA PRO A 271 -10.63 12.61 12.06
C PRO A 271 -10.99 12.81 10.60
N ILE A 272 -10.04 13.25 9.79
CA ILE A 272 -10.25 13.59 8.37
C ILE A 272 -9.38 12.76 7.44
N HIS A 273 -9.81 12.66 6.18
CA HIS A 273 -9.09 12.13 5.03
C HIS A 273 -9.13 13.16 3.91
N ILE A 274 -8.01 13.35 3.21
CA ILE A 274 -7.95 14.19 2.02
C ILE A 274 -8.01 13.26 0.81
N VAL A 275 -8.95 13.53 -0.09
CA VAL A 275 -9.19 12.72 -1.28
C VAL A 275 -7.97 12.75 -2.20
N GLU A 276 -7.51 11.60 -2.62
CA GLU A 276 -6.43 11.42 -3.60
C GLU A 276 -6.99 11.31 -5.03
N GLN A 277 -6.11 11.39 -6.04
CA GLN A 277 -6.54 11.18 -7.43
C GLN A 277 -7.18 9.78 -7.60
N ASN A 278 -8.26 9.72 -8.34
CA ASN A 278 -9.02 8.50 -8.64
C ASN A 278 -9.58 7.77 -7.40
N GLN A 279 -9.75 8.47 -6.27
CA GLN A 279 -10.39 7.92 -5.08
C GLN A 279 -11.89 8.24 -5.05
N SER A 280 -12.71 7.24 -4.75
CA SER A 280 -14.14 7.36 -4.48
C SER A 280 -14.42 7.31 -2.97
N LEU A 281 -15.62 7.73 -2.57
CA LEU A 281 -16.10 7.53 -1.19
C LEU A 281 -16.17 6.04 -0.81
N PHE A 282 -16.41 5.16 -1.79
CA PHE A 282 -16.34 3.72 -1.58
C PHE A 282 -14.92 3.28 -1.18
N ASP A 283 -13.88 3.73 -1.92
CA ASP A 283 -12.48 3.41 -1.60
C ASP A 283 -12.09 3.90 -0.20
N ILE A 284 -12.50 5.11 0.17
CA ILE A 284 -12.29 5.65 1.51
C ILE A 284 -13.02 4.81 2.56
N SER A 285 -14.24 4.35 2.26
CA SER A 285 -15.01 3.48 3.16
C SER A 285 -14.32 2.13 3.39
N GLN A 286 -13.75 1.55 2.33
CA GLN A 286 -12.96 0.32 2.42
C GLN A 286 -11.66 0.56 3.19
N LEU A 287 -10.94 1.62 2.87
CA LEU A 287 -9.68 1.97 3.51
C LEU A 287 -9.78 2.07 5.04
N TYR A 288 -10.85 2.68 5.54
CA TYR A 288 -11.05 2.90 6.97
C TYR A 288 -11.96 1.88 7.67
N GLY A 289 -12.48 0.89 6.94
CA GLY A 289 -13.44 -0.08 7.47
C GLY A 289 -14.71 0.57 7.99
N ILE A 290 -15.19 1.62 7.30
CA ILE A 290 -16.40 2.38 7.61
C ILE A 290 -17.51 1.97 6.65
N ARG A 291 -18.76 1.84 7.13
CA ARG A 291 -19.90 1.63 6.23
C ARG A 291 -20.06 2.85 5.34
N LEU A 292 -20.22 2.64 4.04
CA LEU A 292 -20.33 3.73 3.07
C LEU A 292 -21.47 4.71 3.44
N LYS A 293 -22.64 4.21 3.83
CA LYS A 293 -23.76 5.04 4.30
C LYS A 293 -23.43 5.92 5.52
N ASN A 294 -22.54 5.45 6.41
CA ASN A 294 -22.14 6.23 7.57
C ASN A 294 -21.12 7.31 7.18
N LEU A 295 -20.30 7.05 6.17
CA LEU A 295 -19.37 8.04 5.61
C LEU A 295 -20.16 9.19 4.94
N TYR A 296 -21.17 8.87 4.12
CA TYR A 296 -22.10 9.86 3.57
C TYR A 296 -22.76 10.70 4.67
N LYS A 297 -23.38 10.03 5.66
CA LYS A 297 -24.05 10.72 6.78
C LYS A 297 -23.13 11.65 7.57
N MET A 298 -21.88 11.20 7.80
CA MET A 298 -20.90 11.94 8.60
C MET A 298 -20.46 13.23 7.92
N ASN A 299 -20.47 13.24 6.58
CA ASN A 299 -20.08 14.37 5.75
C ASN A 299 -21.28 15.16 5.20
N GLN A 300 -22.51 14.80 5.57
CA GLN A 300 -23.74 15.43 5.09
C GLN A 300 -23.88 15.35 3.55
N PHE A 301 -23.34 14.28 2.96
CA PHE A 301 -23.43 14.02 1.53
C PHE A 301 -24.68 13.22 1.19
N ASP A 302 -25.28 13.51 0.05
CA ASP A 302 -26.26 12.63 -0.59
C ASP A 302 -25.55 11.55 -1.44
N PRO A 303 -26.25 10.49 -1.86
CA PRO A 303 -25.63 9.40 -2.64
C PRO A 303 -25.06 9.78 -4.00
N SER A 304 -25.49 10.92 -4.56
CA SER A 304 -25.00 11.44 -5.85
C SER A 304 -23.79 12.35 -5.71
N HIS A 305 -23.36 12.64 -4.48
CA HIS A 305 -22.24 13.54 -4.23
C HIS A 305 -20.92 12.98 -4.78
N GLU A 306 -20.33 13.72 -5.69
CA GLU A 306 -19.01 13.44 -6.27
C GLU A 306 -17.92 14.17 -5.49
N ILE A 307 -16.87 13.45 -5.14
CA ILE A 307 -15.69 14.01 -4.49
C ILE A 307 -14.57 14.22 -5.49
N LYS A 308 -13.72 15.23 -5.22
CA LYS A 308 -12.57 15.59 -6.07
C LYS A 308 -11.28 15.49 -5.26
N PRO A 309 -10.13 15.27 -5.94
CA PRO A 309 -8.83 15.32 -5.28
C PRO A 309 -8.64 16.63 -4.51
N GLY A 310 -8.22 16.51 -3.24
CA GLY A 310 -8.08 17.62 -2.31
C GLY A 310 -9.27 17.85 -1.38
N ASP A 311 -10.44 17.27 -1.63
CA ASP A 311 -11.59 17.36 -0.74
C ASP A 311 -11.27 16.75 0.64
N ILE A 312 -11.86 17.34 1.68
CA ILE A 312 -11.67 16.90 3.07
C ILE A 312 -12.88 16.06 3.48
N ILE A 313 -12.64 14.78 3.75
CA ILE A 313 -13.66 13.82 4.15
C ILE A 313 -13.53 13.50 5.63
N ARG A 314 -14.55 13.76 6.41
CA ARG A 314 -14.62 13.34 7.80
C ARG A 314 -14.80 11.82 7.88
N ILE A 315 -13.93 11.16 8.63
CA ILE A 315 -13.92 9.69 8.78
C ILE A 315 -14.25 9.25 10.22
N ARG A 316 -14.34 10.24 11.16
CA ARG A 316 -14.68 9.97 12.54
C ARG A 316 -15.37 11.15 13.24
#